data_8de7b2f20ae2efae429bf854b00c8382
#
_entry.id   8de7b2f20ae2efae429bf854b00c8382
#
_cell.length_a   1.000
_cell.length_b   1.000
_cell.length_c   1.000
_cell.angle_alpha   90.00
_cell.angle_beta   90.00
_cell.angle_gamma   90.00
#
_symmetry.space_group_name_H-M   'P 1'
#
loop_
_entity.id
_entity.type
_entity.pdbx_description
1 polymer ?
#
loop_
_entity_poly.entity_id
_entity_poly.type
_entity_poly.pdbx_seq_one_letter_code
_entity_poly.pdbx_strand_id
1 'polypeptide(L)'
;MSLTTYNLIWNLLELILPNYLERRKKSGKEDIHRIHERYGISKKNRPAGTLVWLHGTSVGESVAALALANSMRKNGYGNNGNEYFLLTTNTITAAKLIKDKIKKGLPAIHQYHPYDHPKVVSKFLDHWQPNMAVFLESDFWPNLIYLTTTFIIMFGELFHLMNEWGGFVGNS
;
A
#
# COMPACT_ATOMS: atom_id res chain seq x y z
N MET A 1 11.26 -12.76 -17.65
CA MET A 1 9.86 -12.93 -18.11
C MET A 1 9.36 -11.60 -18.62
N SER A 2 8.75 -11.53 -19.83
CA SER A 2 8.21 -10.26 -20.33
C SER A 2 6.91 -9.90 -19.59
N LEU A 3 6.55 -8.61 -19.56
CA LEU A 3 5.30 -8.15 -18.97
C LEU A 3 4.07 -8.77 -19.67
N THR A 4 4.18 -8.99 -20.98
CA THR A 4 3.14 -9.68 -21.77
C THR A 4 2.89 -11.11 -21.28
N THR A 5 3.97 -11.87 -21.06
CA THR A 5 3.87 -13.24 -20.53
C THR A 5 3.28 -13.25 -19.11
N TYR A 6 3.69 -12.30 -18.28
CA TYR A 6 3.16 -12.13 -16.93
C TYR A 6 1.64 -11.84 -16.96
N ASN A 7 1.20 -10.95 -17.83
CA ASN A 7 -0.22 -10.61 -17.98
C ASN A 7 -1.05 -11.78 -18.54
N LEU A 8 -0.48 -12.60 -19.42
CA LEU A 8 -1.14 -13.81 -19.88
C LEU A 8 -1.39 -14.80 -18.73
N ILE A 9 -0.40 -14.97 -17.85
CA ILE A 9 -0.55 -15.78 -16.64
C ILE A 9 -1.66 -15.23 -15.75
N TRP A 10 -1.71 -13.91 -15.53
CA TRP A 10 -2.76 -13.28 -14.75
C TRP A 10 -4.16 -13.47 -15.32
N ASN A 11 -4.32 -13.43 -16.65
CA ASN A 11 -5.60 -13.72 -17.30
C ASN A 11 -6.08 -15.16 -17.04
N LEU A 12 -5.15 -16.13 -16.94
CA LEU A 12 -5.48 -17.49 -16.54
C LEU A 12 -5.79 -17.61 -15.04
N LEU A 13 -5.02 -16.90 -14.20
CA LEU A 13 -5.23 -16.88 -12.75
C LEU A 13 -6.56 -16.22 -12.37
N GLU A 14 -7.06 -15.27 -13.16
CA GLU A 14 -8.36 -14.62 -12.93
C GLU A 14 -9.50 -15.64 -12.80
N LEU A 15 -9.42 -16.75 -13.53
CA LEU A 15 -10.45 -17.83 -13.49
C LEU A 15 -10.47 -18.57 -12.14
N ILE A 16 -9.32 -18.70 -11.49
CA ILE A 16 -9.20 -19.42 -10.20
C ILE A 16 -9.19 -18.51 -8.98
N LEU A 17 -8.97 -17.21 -9.19
CA LEU A 17 -8.86 -16.22 -8.15
C LEU A 17 -10.07 -16.19 -7.20
N PRO A 18 -11.34 -16.27 -7.65
CA PRO A 18 -12.49 -16.30 -6.76
C PRO A 18 -12.45 -17.50 -5.79
N ASN A 19 -12.09 -18.69 -6.29
CA ASN A 19 -11.97 -19.89 -5.47
C ASN A 19 -10.83 -19.80 -4.45
N TYR A 20 -9.70 -19.22 -4.86
CA TYR A 20 -8.58 -18.93 -3.97
C TYR A 20 -9.00 -17.98 -2.85
N LEU A 21 -9.70 -16.91 -3.18
CA LEU A 21 -10.20 -15.93 -2.21
C LEU A 21 -11.21 -16.52 -1.24
N GLU A 22 -12.12 -17.37 -1.72
CA GLU A 22 -13.06 -18.05 -0.84
C GLU A 22 -12.36 -18.97 0.17
N ARG A 23 -11.29 -19.66 -0.25
CA ARG A 23 -10.46 -20.47 0.67
C ARG A 23 -9.76 -19.59 1.72
N ARG A 24 -9.18 -18.46 1.31
CA ARG A 24 -8.53 -17.51 2.22
C ARG A 24 -9.52 -16.88 3.19
N LYS A 25 -10.71 -16.58 2.73
CA LYS A 25 -11.83 -16.09 3.53
C LYS A 25 -12.23 -17.10 4.61
N LYS A 26 -12.43 -18.36 4.23
CA LYS A 26 -12.76 -19.44 5.17
C LYS A 26 -11.67 -19.67 6.21
N SER A 27 -10.40 -19.43 5.86
CA SER A 27 -9.26 -19.54 6.78
C SER A 27 -8.99 -18.27 7.60
N GLY A 28 -9.87 -17.25 7.53
CA GLY A 28 -9.73 -16.00 8.27
C GLY A 28 -8.55 -15.11 7.81
N LYS A 29 -8.01 -15.36 6.62
CA LYS A 29 -6.86 -14.62 6.07
C LYS A 29 -7.27 -13.43 5.20
N GLU A 30 -8.57 -13.25 4.93
CA GLU A 30 -9.13 -12.12 4.18
C GLU A 30 -10.26 -11.43 4.94
N ASP A 31 -10.32 -10.12 4.82
CA ASP A 31 -11.42 -9.31 5.34
C ASP A 31 -12.59 -9.37 4.37
N ILE A 32 -13.64 -10.11 4.78
CA ILE A 32 -14.82 -10.37 3.95
C ILE A 32 -15.53 -9.07 3.53
N HIS A 33 -15.58 -8.09 4.44
CA HIS A 33 -16.29 -6.83 4.20
C HIS A 33 -15.52 -5.90 3.26
N ARG A 34 -14.20 -6.17 3.08
CA ARG A 34 -13.28 -5.33 2.30
C ARG A 34 -12.64 -6.06 1.13
N ILE A 35 -13.16 -7.23 0.76
CA ILE A 35 -12.62 -8.05 -0.34
C ILE A 35 -12.61 -7.30 -1.69
N HIS A 36 -13.55 -6.38 -1.90
CA HIS A 36 -13.63 -5.54 -3.10
C HIS A 36 -12.37 -4.69 -3.30
N GLU A 37 -11.64 -4.38 -2.23
CA GLU A 37 -10.40 -3.61 -2.31
C GLU A 37 -9.30 -4.38 -3.04
N ARG A 38 -9.32 -5.74 -2.97
CA ARG A 38 -8.42 -6.61 -3.74
C ARG A 38 -8.64 -6.49 -5.26
N TYR A 39 -9.82 -6.07 -5.67
CA TYR A 39 -10.16 -5.82 -7.07
C TYR A 39 -9.98 -4.36 -7.48
N GLY A 40 -9.21 -3.59 -6.70
CA GLY A 40 -8.91 -2.18 -6.98
C GLY A 40 -10.08 -1.22 -6.69
N ILE A 41 -11.15 -1.70 -6.04
CA ILE A 41 -12.35 -0.92 -5.77
C ILE A 41 -12.30 -0.36 -4.37
N SER A 42 -12.42 0.96 -4.20
CA SER A 42 -12.54 1.62 -2.91
C SER A 42 -13.95 2.18 -2.70
N LYS A 43 -14.44 2.08 -1.46
CA LYS A 43 -15.64 2.78 -0.99
C LYS A 43 -15.31 4.12 -0.34
N LYS A 44 -14.04 4.45 -0.22
CA LYS A 44 -13.56 5.71 0.36
C LYS A 44 -13.24 6.69 -0.75
N ASN A 45 -13.61 7.93 -0.57
CA ASN A 45 -13.26 8.97 -1.52
C ASN A 45 -11.78 9.31 -1.43
N ARG A 46 -11.17 9.62 -2.58
CA ARG A 46 -9.86 10.26 -2.62
C ARG A 46 -9.98 11.64 -1.99
N PRO A 47 -9.14 11.99 -1.00
CA PRO A 47 -9.12 13.34 -0.47
C PRO A 47 -8.60 14.33 -1.52
N ALA A 48 -9.06 15.57 -1.43
CA ALA A 48 -8.47 16.64 -2.21
C ALA A 48 -7.04 16.92 -1.72
N GLY A 49 -6.16 17.37 -2.62
CA GLY A 49 -4.76 17.69 -2.29
C GLY A 49 -3.77 16.58 -2.61
N THR A 50 -2.60 16.64 -1.98
CA THR A 50 -1.49 15.74 -2.24
C THR A 50 -1.66 14.41 -1.51
N LEU A 51 -1.50 13.32 -2.24
CA LEU A 51 -1.61 11.96 -1.72
C LEU A 51 -0.29 11.22 -1.90
N VAL A 52 0.33 10.83 -0.79
CA VAL A 52 1.51 9.94 -0.79
C VAL A 52 1.04 8.51 -0.50
N TRP A 53 1.31 7.62 -1.42
CA TRP A 53 1.02 6.21 -1.27
C TRP A 53 2.24 5.47 -0.70
N LEU A 54 2.05 4.83 0.45
CA LEU A 54 3.06 4.01 1.12
C LEU A 54 2.57 2.56 1.11
N HIS A 55 3.33 1.69 0.47
CA HIS A 55 2.98 0.27 0.34
C HIS A 55 3.92 -0.61 1.15
N GLY A 56 3.33 -1.52 1.96
CA GLY A 56 4.05 -2.57 2.67
C GLY A 56 3.14 -3.75 2.92
N THR A 57 3.55 -4.96 2.55
CA THR A 57 2.72 -6.17 2.60
C THR A 57 2.61 -6.76 3.99
N SER A 58 3.70 -6.76 4.74
CA SER A 58 3.84 -7.37 6.07
C SER A 58 3.60 -6.39 7.21
N VAL A 59 3.56 -6.90 8.44
CA VAL A 59 3.50 -6.07 9.64
C VAL A 59 4.77 -5.22 9.80
N GLY A 60 5.95 -5.81 9.54
CA GLY A 60 7.23 -5.09 9.64
C GLY A 60 7.30 -3.90 8.67
N GLU A 61 6.97 -4.12 7.39
CA GLU A 61 6.91 -3.07 6.37
C GLU A 61 5.84 -2.01 6.69
N SER A 62 4.70 -2.43 7.27
CA SER A 62 3.67 -1.49 7.73
C SER A 62 4.16 -0.61 8.88
N VAL A 63 5.00 -1.14 9.77
CA VAL A 63 5.67 -0.34 10.82
C VAL A 63 6.62 0.66 10.19
N ALA A 64 7.41 0.25 9.20
CA ALA A 64 8.30 1.15 8.45
C ALA A 64 7.52 2.24 7.70
N ALA A 65 6.41 1.88 7.03
CA ALA A 65 5.51 2.84 6.38
C ALA A 65 4.96 3.88 7.37
N LEU A 66 4.55 3.44 8.56
CA LEU A 66 4.06 4.33 9.61
C LEU A 66 5.17 5.22 10.18
N ALA A 67 6.39 4.70 10.33
CA ALA A 67 7.54 5.48 10.76
C ALA A 67 7.87 6.58 9.74
N LEU A 68 7.87 6.25 8.44
CA LEU A 68 8.06 7.21 7.35
C LEU A 68 6.97 8.28 7.35
N ALA A 69 5.69 7.88 7.43
CA ALA A 69 4.58 8.82 7.50
C ALA A 69 4.69 9.77 8.70
N ASN A 70 5.08 9.27 9.88
CA ASN A 70 5.29 10.09 11.06
C ASN A 70 6.50 11.04 10.90
N SER A 71 7.59 10.58 10.27
CA SER A 71 8.75 11.41 9.98
C SER A 71 8.39 12.55 9.01
N MET A 72 7.66 12.25 7.94
CA MET A 72 7.16 13.26 7.00
C MET A 72 6.28 14.30 7.71
N ARG A 73 5.40 13.85 8.61
CA ARG A 73 4.56 14.77 9.42
C ARG A 73 5.37 15.67 10.34
N LYS A 74 6.39 15.15 11.02
CA LYS A 74 7.28 15.95 11.86
C LYS A 74 7.99 17.05 11.05
N ASN A 75 8.27 16.79 9.79
CA ASN A 75 8.86 17.72 8.84
C ASN A 75 7.83 18.59 8.09
N GLY A 76 6.59 18.66 8.57
CA GLY A 76 5.58 19.58 8.09
C GLY A 76 4.57 18.99 7.10
N TYR A 77 4.76 17.76 6.61
CA TYR A 77 3.80 17.14 5.70
C TYR A 77 2.48 16.83 6.42
N GLY A 78 1.36 17.22 5.82
CA GLY A 78 0.02 16.99 6.38
C GLY A 78 -0.43 18.07 7.40
N ASN A 79 0.42 19.05 7.72
CA ASN A 79 0.07 20.09 8.68
C ASN A 79 -0.91 21.15 8.11
N ASN A 80 -0.92 21.29 6.79
CA ASN A 80 -1.80 22.27 6.10
C ASN A 80 -3.22 21.71 5.81
N GLY A 81 -3.49 20.46 6.20
CA GLY A 81 -4.78 19.80 5.97
C GLY A 81 -5.06 19.38 4.51
N ASN A 82 -4.11 19.58 3.59
CA ASN A 82 -4.22 19.24 2.17
C ASN A 82 -3.30 18.10 1.74
N GLU A 83 -2.72 17.37 2.69
CA GLU A 83 -1.76 16.30 2.44
C GLU A 83 -2.17 15.06 3.22
N TYR A 84 -2.21 13.94 2.52
CA TYR A 84 -2.72 12.68 3.04
C TYR A 84 -1.82 11.51 2.69
N PHE A 85 -1.91 10.45 3.48
CA PHE A 85 -1.26 9.17 3.18
C PHE A 85 -2.30 8.15 2.73
N LEU A 86 -1.97 7.41 1.68
CA LEU A 86 -2.62 6.14 1.35
C LEU A 86 -1.70 5.01 1.81
N LEU A 87 -2.15 4.21 2.76
CA LEU A 87 -1.41 3.06 3.26
C LEU A 87 -2.03 1.78 2.73
N THR A 88 -1.27 0.95 2.02
CA THR A 88 -1.76 -0.33 1.53
C THR A 88 -1.01 -1.50 2.16
N THR A 89 -1.76 -2.56 2.50
CA THR A 89 -1.21 -3.79 3.11
C THR A 89 -1.88 -5.04 2.57
N ASN A 90 -1.24 -6.20 2.80
CA ASN A 90 -1.80 -7.49 2.41
C ASN A 90 -2.47 -8.27 3.56
N THR A 91 -2.16 -7.95 4.82
CA THR A 91 -2.61 -8.76 5.95
C THR A 91 -3.63 -8.03 6.83
N ILE A 92 -4.55 -8.78 7.44
CA ILE A 92 -5.52 -8.24 8.40
C ILE A 92 -4.82 -7.63 9.62
N THR A 93 -3.72 -8.24 10.07
CA THR A 93 -2.96 -7.75 11.22
C THR A 93 -2.33 -6.38 10.94
N ALA A 94 -1.70 -6.22 9.77
CA ALA A 94 -1.14 -4.95 9.33
C ALA A 94 -2.24 -3.87 9.16
N ALA A 95 -3.39 -4.26 8.59
CA ALA A 95 -4.55 -3.37 8.46
C ALA A 95 -5.08 -2.85 9.81
N LYS A 96 -5.13 -3.73 10.84
CA LYS A 96 -5.52 -3.33 12.20
C LYS A 96 -4.53 -2.32 12.79
N LEU A 97 -3.23 -2.57 12.67
CA LEU A 97 -2.18 -1.68 13.13
C LEU A 97 -2.33 -0.27 12.52
N ILE A 98 -2.50 -0.19 11.20
CA ILE A 98 -2.69 1.09 10.51
C ILE A 98 -3.98 1.77 10.94
N LYS A 99 -5.08 1.03 11.06
CA LYS A 99 -6.37 1.58 11.52
C LYS A 99 -6.25 2.24 12.90
N ASP A 100 -5.49 1.66 13.80
CA ASP A 100 -5.28 2.22 15.15
C ASP A 100 -4.48 3.53 15.11
N LYS A 101 -3.51 3.65 14.20
CA LYS A 101 -2.76 4.90 13.99
C LYS A 101 -3.61 5.99 13.36
N ILE A 102 -4.48 5.63 12.40
CA ILE A 102 -5.46 6.55 11.80
C ILE A 102 -6.40 7.10 12.86
N LYS A 103 -6.93 6.24 13.74
CA LYS A 103 -7.77 6.66 14.87
C LYS A 103 -7.06 7.63 15.83
N LYS A 104 -5.74 7.54 15.93
CA LYS A 104 -4.89 8.43 16.76
C LYS A 104 -4.48 9.72 16.03
N GLY A 105 -5.11 10.03 14.90
CA GLY A 105 -4.94 11.30 14.20
C GLY A 105 -3.91 11.31 13.07
N LEU A 106 -3.47 10.14 12.57
CA LEU A 106 -2.71 10.10 11.32
C LEU A 106 -3.64 10.46 10.14
N PRO A 107 -3.34 11.49 9.31
CA PRO A 107 -4.15 11.86 8.16
C PRO A 107 -3.94 10.85 7.02
N ALA A 108 -4.47 9.68 7.19
CA ALA A 108 -4.24 8.55 6.30
C ALA A 108 -5.52 7.76 6.00
N ILE A 109 -5.49 7.12 4.85
CA ILE A 109 -6.48 6.16 4.41
C ILE A 109 -5.78 4.82 4.28
N HIS A 110 -6.44 3.75 4.72
CA HIS A 110 -5.97 2.40 4.51
C HIS A 110 -6.84 1.68 3.50
N GLN A 111 -6.20 0.99 2.55
CA GLN A 111 -6.81 0.03 1.63
C GLN A 111 -5.99 -1.25 1.59
N TYR A 112 -6.64 -2.41 1.39
CA TYR A 112 -5.91 -3.62 1.04
C TYR A 112 -5.29 -3.49 -0.34
N HIS A 113 -4.07 -4.01 -0.50
CA HIS A 113 -3.34 -4.03 -1.76
C HIS A 113 -4.16 -4.71 -2.85
N PRO A 114 -4.31 -4.09 -4.04
CA PRO A 114 -5.00 -4.70 -5.17
C PRO A 114 -4.20 -5.90 -5.72
N TYR A 115 -4.85 -6.87 -6.34
CA TYR A 115 -4.14 -7.88 -7.11
C TYR A 115 -3.42 -7.26 -8.29
N ASP A 116 -2.25 -7.81 -8.63
CA ASP A 116 -1.37 -7.26 -9.67
C ASP A 116 -1.84 -7.60 -11.10
N HIS A 117 -3.15 -7.62 -11.31
CA HIS A 117 -3.76 -7.74 -12.63
C HIS A 117 -3.87 -6.33 -13.26
N PRO A 118 -3.54 -6.14 -14.55
CA PRO A 118 -3.48 -4.79 -15.17
C PRO A 118 -4.76 -3.97 -14.98
N LYS A 119 -5.93 -4.57 -15.23
CA LYS A 119 -7.24 -3.89 -15.07
C LYS A 119 -7.55 -3.53 -13.62
N VAL A 120 -7.09 -4.33 -12.67
CA VAL A 120 -7.30 -4.10 -11.23
C VAL A 120 -6.41 -2.96 -10.75
N VAL A 121 -5.14 -2.99 -11.16
CA VAL A 121 -4.17 -1.93 -10.84
C VAL A 121 -4.61 -0.60 -11.48
N SER A 122 -5.04 -0.59 -12.74
CA SER A 122 -5.56 0.63 -13.38
C SER A 122 -6.73 1.22 -12.58
N LYS A 123 -7.73 0.41 -12.20
CA LYS A 123 -8.85 0.89 -11.36
C LYS A 123 -8.39 1.52 -10.05
N PHE A 124 -7.40 0.90 -9.40
CA PHE A 124 -6.84 1.42 -8.16
C PHE A 124 -6.15 2.77 -8.39
N LEU A 125 -5.32 2.87 -9.42
CA LEU A 125 -4.59 4.10 -9.76
C LEU A 125 -5.52 5.21 -10.24
N ASP A 126 -6.53 4.90 -11.05
CA ASP A 126 -7.53 5.85 -11.53
C ASP A 126 -8.34 6.45 -10.37
N HIS A 127 -8.60 5.65 -9.33
CA HIS A 127 -9.34 6.11 -8.16
C HIS A 127 -8.46 6.96 -7.23
N TRP A 128 -7.25 6.49 -6.92
CA TRP A 128 -6.41 7.14 -5.91
C TRP A 128 -5.53 8.25 -6.47
N GLN A 129 -5.07 8.16 -7.71
CA GLN A 129 -4.19 9.14 -8.36
C GLN A 129 -3.11 9.70 -7.41
N PRO A 130 -2.24 8.84 -6.84
CA PRO A 130 -1.24 9.27 -5.89
C PRO A 130 -0.23 10.20 -6.55
N ASN A 131 0.24 11.22 -5.83
CA ASN A 131 1.27 12.14 -6.31
C ASN A 131 2.68 11.54 -6.16
N MET A 132 2.83 10.63 -5.19
CA MET A 132 4.06 9.88 -4.93
C MET A 132 3.68 8.47 -4.48
N ALA A 133 4.47 7.48 -4.87
CA ALA A 133 4.35 6.11 -4.38
C ALA A 133 5.69 5.63 -3.82
N VAL A 134 5.66 5.01 -2.64
CA VAL A 134 6.83 4.45 -1.95
C VAL A 134 6.53 3.00 -1.62
N PHE A 135 7.34 2.09 -2.16
CA PHE A 135 7.24 0.65 -1.92
C PHE A 135 8.30 0.25 -0.89
N LEU A 136 7.85 -0.26 0.26
CA LEU A 136 8.70 -0.63 1.41
C LEU A 136 8.96 -2.13 1.48
N GLU A 137 8.71 -2.83 0.39
CA GLU A 137 8.85 -4.28 0.30
C GLU A 137 9.90 -4.69 -0.72
N SER A 138 10.37 -5.93 -0.58
CA SER A 138 11.28 -6.56 -1.53
C SER A 138 10.55 -7.28 -2.67
N ASP A 139 9.24 -7.47 -2.56
CA ASP A 139 8.45 -8.14 -3.58
C ASP A 139 8.11 -7.20 -4.73
N PHE A 140 8.38 -7.67 -5.95
CA PHE A 140 8.10 -6.91 -7.16
C PHE A 140 6.72 -7.25 -7.71
N TRP A 141 5.90 -6.23 -7.88
CA TRP A 141 4.57 -6.31 -8.50
C TRP A 141 4.64 -5.66 -9.88
N PRO A 142 4.88 -6.43 -10.95
CA PRO A 142 5.23 -5.88 -12.27
C PRO A 142 4.22 -4.90 -12.84
N ASN A 143 2.92 -5.18 -12.75
CA ASN A 143 1.89 -4.27 -13.27
C ASN A 143 1.76 -3.01 -12.40
N LEU A 144 1.83 -3.18 -11.08
CA LEU A 144 1.76 -2.06 -10.15
C LEU A 144 2.90 -1.07 -10.40
N ILE A 145 4.12 -1.57 -10.54
CA ILE A 145 5.30 -0.74 -10.83
C ILE A 145 5.20 -0.12 -12.23
N TYR A 146 4.85 -0.93 -13.24
CA TYR A 146 4.79 -0.47 -14.62
C TYR A 146 3.71 0.59 -14.87
N LEU A 147 2.53 0.43 -14.26
CA LEU A 147 1.40 1.32 -14.43
C LEU A 147 1.44 2.55 -13.51
N THR A 148 2.26 2.53 -12.46
CA THR A 148 2.44 3.70 -11.62
C THR A 148 3.31 4.72 -12.35
N THR A 149 2.70 5.71 -12.99
CA THR A 149 3.38 6.77 -13.74
C THR A 149 3.94 7.89 -12.86
N THR A 150 3.71 7.81 -11.57
CA THR A 150 4.11 8.76 -10.55
C THR A 150 5.50 8.40 -10.02
N PHE A 151 6.17 9.33 -9.34
CA PHE A 151 7.48 9.06 -8.72
C PHE A 151 7.43 7.82 -7.84
N ILE A 152 8.11 6.76 -8.28
CA ILE A 152 8.28 5.53 -7.51
C ILE A 152 9.62 5.63 -6.80
N ILE A 153 9.58 5.55 -5.47
CA ILE A 153 10.78 5.33 -4.68
C ILE A 153 10.69 3.90 -4.15
N MET A 154 11.56 3.02 -4.64
CA MET A 154 11.65 1.63 -4.18
C MET A 154 12.75 1.55 -3.11
N PHE A 155 12.40 1.04 -1.95
CA PHE A 155 13.31 0.90 -0.83
C PHE A 155 13.46 -0.57 -0.40
N GLY A 156 14.27 -1.34 -1.11
CA GLY A 156 14.84 -2.57 -0.55
C GLY A 156 15.96 -2.28 0.47
N GLU A 157 16.64 -1.14 0.34
CA GLU A 157 17.79 -0.76 1.19
C GLU A 157 17.50 0.30 2.26
N LEU A 158 16.33 0.96 2.24
CA LEU A 158 16.02 2.00 3.22
C LEU A 158 15.84 1.45 4.64
N PHE A 159 15.54 0.17 4.78
CA PHE A 159 15.50 -0.47 6.10
C PHE A 159 16.89 -0.42 6.78
N HIS A 160 17.97 -0.47 6.01
CA HIS A 160 19.34 -0.28 6.51
C HIS A 160 19.58 1.18 6.88
N LEU A 161 19.19 2.13 6.04
CA LEU A 161 19.35 3.57 6.30
C LEU A 161 18.47 4.07 7.45
N MET A 162 17.25 3.55 7.60
CA MET A 162 16.38 3.93 8.73
C MET A 162 16.90 3.40 10.07
N ASN A 163 17.58 2.24 10.11
CA ASN A 163 18.24 1.74 11.31
C ASN A 163 19.48 2.58 11.67
N GLU A 164 20.20 3.11 10.69
CA GLU A 164 21.29 4.07 10.93
C GLU A 164 20.75 5.42 11.40
N TRP A 165 19.63 5.89 10.86
CA TRP A 165 18.97 7.14 11.30
C TRP A 165 18.25 7.01 12.63
N GLY A 166 17.72 5.84 12.96
CA GLY A 166 17.13 5.55 14.28
C GLY A 166 18.14 5.59 15.42
N GLY A 167 19.39 5.28 15.14
CA GLY A 167 20.50 5.44 16.09
C GLY A 167 20.84 6.90 16.40
N PHE A 168 20.45 7.85 15.56
CA PHE A 168 20.71 9.28 15.77
C PHE A 168 19.63 9.99 16.61
N VAL A 169 18.46 9.38 16.81
CA VAL A 169 17.34 9.96 17.56
C VAL A 169 17.25 9.44 19.01
N GLY A 170 18.11 8.51 19.39
CA GLY A 170 18.11 7.85 20.70
C GLY A 170 19.02 8.48 21.77
N ASN A 171 19.75 9.56 21.48
CA ASN A 171 20.60 10.24 22.45
C ASN A 171 20.41 11.77 22.41
N SER A 172 19.31 12.22 22.97
CA SER A 172 19.20 13.59 23.53
C SER A 172 18.00 13.68 24.46
#